data_39423c3466b4db8eb8044dcf15ea1f5d
#
_entry.id   39423c3466b4db8eb8044dcf15ea1f5d
#
_cell.length_a   1.000
_cell.length_b   1.000
_cell.length_c   1.000
_cell.angle_alpha   90.00
_cell.angle_beta   90.00
_cell.angle_gamma   90.00
#
_symmetry.space_group_name_H-M   'P 1'
#
loop_
_entity.id
_entity.type
_entity.pdbx_description
1 polymer ?
#
loop_
_entity_poly.entity_id
_entity_poly.type
_entity_poly.pdbx_seq_one_letter_code
_entity_poly.pdbx_strand_id
1 'polypeptide(L)'
;MDQKAQWYDSDTQYLVLANLSEHALRIYQGKKGEWTRIKGDWEFSCGAPATRTPCGQFELCWKNQSDYGWKRFEKCKAAYVYWTTAGFMLHTILYDKYSYGDPEDADIADDRLGMNISMSCIRLALEHARWIYTNIPHGTRLVVYE
;
A
#
# COMPACT_ATOMS: atom_id res chain seq x y z
N MET A 1 1.31 8.87 -15.47
CA MET A 1 2.00 8.41 -14.23
C MET A 1 3.47 8.14 -14.45
N ASP A 2 3.86 7.42 -15.47
CA ASP A 2 5.27 7.08 -15.73
C ASP A 2 6.15 8.32 -15.95
N GLN A 3 5.63 9.32 -16.64
CA GLN A 3 6.34 10.57 -16.87
C GLN A 3 6.48 11.37 -15.55
N LYS A 4 5.43 11.42 -14.76
CA LYS A 4 5.44 12.06 -13.44
C LYS A 4 6.45 11.41 -12.50
N ALA A 5 6.62 10.11 -12.58
CA ALA A 5 7.57 9.37 -11.74
C ALA A 5 8.98 9.94 -11.84
N GLN A 6 9.39 10.40 -13.01
CA GLN A 6 10.75 10.89 -13.25
C GLN A 6 11.11 12.14 -12.44
N TRP A 7 10.12 12.82 -11.84
CA TRP A 7 10.34 14.01 -11.03
C TRP A 7 10.76 13.72 -9.59
N TYR A 8 10.55 12.49 -9.13
CA TYR A 8 10.72 12.13 -7.72
C TYR A 8 12.02 11.39 -7.48
N ASP A 9 12.55 11.55 -6.27
CA ASP A 9 13.70 10.82 -5.77
C ASP A 9 13.27 9.80 -4.73
N SER A 10 14.11 8.82 -4.46
CA SER A 10 13.90 7.84 -3.41
C SER A 10 15.26 7.43 -2.85
N ASP A 11 15.31 7.14 -1.55
CA ASP A 11 16.55 6.69 -0.89
C ASP A 11 16.89 5.24 -1.23
N THR A 12 16.00 4.52 -1.92
CA THR A 12 16.22 3.15 -2.37
C THR A 12 16.13 3.09 -3.89
N GLN A 13 16.35 1.92 -4.46
CA GLN A 13 16.20 1.69 -5.90
C GLN A 13 14.73 1.60 -6.35
N TYR A 14 13.78 1.85 -5.46
CA TYR A 14 12.35 1.74 -5.75
C TYR A 14 11.62 3.05 -5.49
N LEU A 15 10.55 3.25 -6.24
CA LEU A 15 9.61 4.36 -6.09
C LEU A 15 8.18 3.81 -6.21
N VAL A 16 7.29 4.26 -5.35
CA VAL A 16 5.87 3.86 -5.39
C VAL A 16 5.01 5.09 -5.63
N LEU A 17 4.17 5.03 -6.65
CA LEU A 17 3.19 6.08 -6.96
C LEU A 17 1.77 5.55 -6.77
N ALA A 18 0.94 6.30 -6.07
CA ALA A 18 -0.47 5.97 -5.84
C ALA A 18 -1.34 7.14 -6.29
N ASN A 19 -2.13 6.91 -7.34
CA ASN A 19 -3.11 7.87 -7.85
C ASN A 19 -4.47 7.58 -7.23
N LEU A 20 -4.93 8.45 -6.34
CA LEU A 20 -6.18 8.25 -5.60
C LEU A 20 -7.41 8.37 -6.52
N SER A 21 -7.39 9.24 -7.51
CA SER A 21 -8.52 9.43 -8.42
C SER A 21 -8.79 8.20 -9.27
N GLU A 22 -7.74 7.51 -9.67
CA GLU A 22 -7.84 6.32 -10.52
C GLU A 22 -7.75 5.01 -9.73
N HIS A 23 -7.48 5.07 -8.42
CA HIS A 23 -7.25 3.90 -7.58
C HIS A 23 -6.17 2.98 -8.17
N ALA A 24 -5.10 3.56 -8.69
CA ALA A 24 -4.04 2.85 -9.37
C ALA A 24 -2.70 3.09 -8.71
N LEU A 25 -1.99 2.01 -8.41
CA LEU A 25 -0.67 2.04 -7.81
C LEU A 25 0.33 1.42 -8.78
N ARG A 26 1.47 2.09 -8.94
CA ARG A 26 2.59 1.61 -9.75
C ARG A 26 3.88 1.58 -8.95
N ILE A 27 4.71 0.61 -9.25
CA ILE A 27 6.04 0.46 -8.65
C ILE A 27 7.09 0.60 -9.73
N TYR A 28 8.10 1.39 -9.42
CA TYR A 28 9.21 1.69 -10.32
C TYR A 28 10.52 1.25 -9.70
N GLN A 29 11.47 0.90 -10.55
CA GLN A 29 12.84 0.58 -10.16
C GLN A 29 13.80 1.46 -10.94
N GLY A 30 14.89 1.90 -10.30
CA GLY A 30 15.89 2.73 -10.93
C GLY A 30 16.34 3.88 -10.02
N LYS A 31 16.31 5.09 -10.57
CA LYS A 31 16.66 6.32 -9.86
C LYS A 31 15.97 7.51 -10.50
N LYS A 32 16.03 8.66 -9.85
CA LYS A 32 15.41 9.90 -10.35
C LYS A 32 15.79 10.17 -11.80
N GLY A 33 14.78 10.39 -12.62
CA GLY A 33 14.93 10.65 -14.06
C GLY A 33 15.06 9.38 -14.91
N GLU A 34 15.23 8.22 -14.27
CA GLU A 34 15.45 6.94 -14.95
C GLU A 34 14.62 5.81 -14.33
N TRP A 35 13.41 6.14 -13.87
CA TRP A 35 12.50 5.15 -13.30
C TRP A 35 11.86 4.29 -14.38
N THR A 36 11.91 2.97 -14.19
CA THR A 36 11.23 2.00 -15.05
C THR A 36 10.12 1.33 -14.26
N ARG A 37 8.90 1.36 -14.80
CA ARG A 37 7.78 0.66 -14.16
C ARG A 37 8.02 -0.85 -14.20
N ILE A 38 7.91 -1.48 -13.03
CA ILE A 38 8.06 -2.93 -12.91
C ILE A 38 6.76 -3.62 -12.47
N LYS A 39 5.83 -2.89 -11.82
CA LYS A 39 4.52 -3.40 -11.39
C LYS A 39 3.44 -2.33 -11.58
N GLY A 40 2.22 -2.78 -11.71
CA GLY A 40 1.02 -1.94 -11.84
C GLY A 40 0.43 -2.05 -13.24
N ASP A 41 -0.74 -1.50 -13.47
CA ASP A 41 -1.56 -0.80 -12.45
C ASP A 41 -2.17 -1.79 -11.47
N TRP A 42 -1.97 -1.57 -10.20
CA TRP A 42 -2.61 -2.34 -9.14
C TRP A 42 -3.73 -1.53 -8.52
N GLU A 43 -4.94 -2.08 -8.54
CA GLU A 43 -6.11 -1.43 -7.96
C GLU A 43 -6.02 -1.41 -6.44
N PHE A 44 -6.46 -0.31 -5.83
CA PHE A 44 -6.52 -0.19 -4.37
C PHE A 44 -7.76 0.57 -3.93
N SER A 45 -8.15 0.37 -2.67
CA SER A 45 -9.10 1.23 -1.97
C SER A 45 -8.35 2.16 -1.01
N CYS A 46 -8.90 3.34 -0.80
CA CYS A 46 -8.28 4.39 0.01
C CYS A 46 -9.30 5.05 0.94
N GLY A 47 -8.91 6.14 1.58
CA GLY A 47 -9.72 6.81 2.59
C GLY A 47 -11.07 7.29 2.12
N ALA A 48 -12.07 7.13 2.97
CA ALA A 48 -13.41 7.71 2.78
C ALA A 48 -13.32 9.24 2.81
N PRO A 49 -14.37 9.98 2.33
CA PRO A 49 -14.32 11.45 2.34
C PRO A 49 -14.00 12.09 3.69
N ALA A 50 -14.44 11.49 4.79
CA ALA A 50 -14.17 11.99 6.13
C ALA A 50 -12.80 11.56 6.69
N THR A 51 -12.15 10.58 6.08
CA THR A 51 -10.88 10.00 6.52
C THR A 51 -9.95 9.78 5.32
N ARG A 52 -9.76 10.82 4.54
CA ARG A 52 -9.01 10.74 3.27
C ARG A 52 -7.56 10.33 3.49
N THR A 53 -7.06 9.54 2.55
CA THR A 53 -5.63 9.27 2.46
C THR A 53 -4.92 10.58 2.09
N PRO A 54 -3.89 11.00 2.86
CA PRO A 54 -3.23 12.26 2.56
C PRO A 54 -2.42 12.20 1.27
N CYS A 55 -2.42 13.28 0.52
CA CYS A 55 -1.54 13.46 -0.64
C CYS A 55 -0.20 14.02 -0.17
N GLY A 56 0.87 13.66 -0.86
CA GLY A 56 2.20 14.15 -0.58
C GLY A 56 3.27 13.12 -0.89
N GLN A 57 4.47 13.41 -0.43
CA GLN A 57 5.62 12.54 -0.55
C GLN A 57 5.97 11.98 0.82
N PHE A 58 5.91 10.68 0.93
CA PHE A 58 6.15 9.95 2.18
C PHE A 58 7.19 8.86 1.95
N GLU A 59 7.55 8.16 3.03
CA GLU A 59 8.41 6.98 2.93
C GLU A 59 7.71 5.79 3.59
N LEU A 60 7.97 4.61 3.07
CA LEU A 60 7.61 3.35 3.73
C LEU A 60 8.66 3.10 4.80
N CYS A 61 8.24 2.98 6.07
CA CYS A 61 9.18 3.06 7.18
C CYS A 61 9.14 1.90 8.18
N TRP A 62 8.02 1.17 8.28
CA TRP A 62 7.89 0.12 9.29
C TRP A 62 6.95 -0.98 8.83
N LYS A 63 7.39 -2.24 9.00
CA LYS A 63 6.56 -3.43 8.75
C LYS A 63 6.14 -4.03 10.08
N ASN A 64 4.88 -4.45 10.20
CA ASN A 64 4.47 -5.26 11.34
C ASN A 64 5.28 -6.55 11.33
N GLN A 65 5.87 -6.90 12.49
CA GLN A 65 6.81 -8.01 12.61
C GLN A 65 6.14 -9.35 12.94
N SER A 66 4.84 -9.38 13.12
CA SER A 66 4.10 -10.62 13.31
C SER A 66 4.15 -11.49 12.07
N ASP A 67 3.84 -12.77 12.21
CA ASP A 67 3.74 -13.68 11.08
C ASP A 67 2.76 -13.10 10.04
N TYR A 68 3.18 -13.10 8.76
CA TYR A 68 2.41 -12.50 7.65
C TYR A 68 2.11 -11.01 7.83
N GLY A 69 2.79 -10.32 8.75
CA GLY A 69 2.58 -8.91 9.00
C GLY A 69 1.17 -8.54 9.46
N TRP A 70 0.46 -9.45 10.14
CA TRP A 70 -0.90 -9.23 10.62
C TRP A 70 -1.01 -8.04 11.56
N LYS A 71 -2.08 -7.27 11.38
CA LYS A 71 -2.52 -6.26 12.34
C LYS A 71 -4.02 -6.45 12.59
N ARG A 72 -4.38 -6.51 13.88
CA ARG A 72 -5.77 -6.58 14.30
C ARG A 72 -6.34 -5.19 14.50
N PHE A 73 -7.49 -4.95 13.88
CA PHE A 73 -8.35 -3.79 14.14
C PHE A 73 -9.50 -4.21 15.03
N GLU A 74 -10.40 -3.30 15.36
CA GLU A 74 -11.52 -3.59 16.24
C GLU A 74 -12.42 -4.71 15.70
N LYS A 75 -12.73 -4.67 14.40
CA LYS A 75 -13.71 -5.57 13.77
C LYS A 75 -13.12 -6.52 12.73
N CYS A 76 -11.85 -6.37 12.41
CA CYS A 76 -11.23 -7.11 11.31
C CYS A 76 -9.72 -7.16 11.48
N LYS A 77 -9.06 -7.82 10.53
CA LYS A 77 -7.60 -7.88 10.43
C LYS A 77 -7.15 -7.58 9.02
N ALA A 78 -5.90 -7.11 8.90
CA ALA A 78 -5.21 -7.03 7.62
C ALA A 78 -3.83 -7.67 7.75
N ALA A 79 -3.33 -8.22 6.64
CA ALA A 79 -2.00 -8.81 6.57
C ALA A 79 -1.05 -7.90 5.78
N TYR A 80 0.25 -8.19 5.88
CA TYR A 80 1.32 -7.48 5.16
C TYR A 80 1.26 -5.97 5.36
N VAL A 81 1.14 -5.58 6.63
CA VAL A 81 0.99 -4.18 7.02
C VAL A 81 2.33 -3.45 6.95
N TYR A 82 2.37 -2.42 6.14
CA TYR A 82 3.55 -1.57 5.92
C TYR A 82 3.18 -0.11 6.22
N TRP A 83 3.80 0.47 7.22
CA TRP A 83 3.53 1.84 7.68
C TRP A 83 4.25 2.87 6.84
N THR A 84 3.63 4.04 6.71
CA THR A 84 4.23 5.22 6.08
C THR A 84 4.61 6.26 7.13
N THR A 85 5.47 7.20 6.75
CA THR A 85 5.84 8.34 7.60
C THR A 85 4.68 9.30 7.87
N ALA A 86 3.58 9.18 7.12
CA ALA A 86 2.37 9.96 7.37
C ALA A 86 1.44 9.30 8.40
N GLY A 87 1.77 8.09 8.87
CA GLY A 87 0.99 7.39 9.88
C GLY A 87 -0.16 6.53 9.34
N PHE A 88 -0.36 6.47 8.03
CA PHE A 88 -1.28 5.49 7.45
C PHE A 88 -0.49 4.28 6.94
N MET A 89 -1.22 3.22 6.59
CA MET A 89 -0.61 1.94 6.22
C MET A 89 -1.02 1.51 4.82
N LEU A 90 -0.14 0.76 4.16
CA LEU A 90 -0.48 -0.11 3.04
C LEU A 90 -0.67 -1.51 3.60
N HIS A 91 -1.74 -2.19 3.22
CA HIS A 91 -2.01 -3.56 3.67
C HIS A 91 -2.98 -4.27 2.72
N THR A 92 -3.31 -5.51 3.04
CA THR A 92 -4.27 -6.32 2.28
C THR A 92 -5.70 -5.80 2.40
N ILE A 93 -6.61 -6.43 1.64
CA ILE A 93 -8.04 -6.43 1.94
C ILE A 93 -8.27 -6.87 3.39
N LEU A 94 -9.48 -6.72 3.89
CA LEU A 94 -9.79 -7.04 5.29
C LEU A 94 -10.28 -8.47 5.45
N TYR A 95 -9.80 -9.11 6.53
CA TYR A 95 -10.15 -10.48 6.91
C TYR A 95 -10.86 -10.50 8.25
N ASP A 96 -11.52 -11.60 8.54
CA ASP A 96 -12.17 -11.83 9.83
C ASP A 96 -11.13 -11.68 10.96
N LYS A 97 -11.53 -11.01 12.03
CA LYS A 97 -10.61 -10.68 13.14
C LYS A 97 -10.08 -11.91 13.88
N TYR A 98 -10.71 -13.05 13.73
CA TYR A 98 -10.26 -14.31 14.33
C TYR A 98 -9.38 -15.15 13.41
N SER A 99 -9.14 -14.67 12.18
CA SER A 99 -8.22 -15.32 11.25
C SER A 99 -6.80 -15.34 11.80
N TYR A 100 -6.06 -16.39 11.51
CA TYR A 100 -4.65 -16.52 11.86
C TYR A 100 -3.95 -17.37 10.80
N GLY A 101 -2.61 -17.34 10.83
CA GLY A 101 -1.81 -18.09 9.85
C GLY A 101 -1.80 -17.41 8.49
N ASP A 102 -1.70 -18.21 7.43
CA ASP A 102 -1.58 -17.70 6.06
C ASP A 102 -2.86 -16.99 5.62
N PRO A 103 -2.79 -15.71 5.21
CA PRO A 103 -3.96 -14.99 4.72
C PRO A 103 -4.64 -15.62 3.51
N GLU A 104 -3.94 -16.46 2.73
CA GLU A 104 -4.57 -17.22 1.63
C GLU A 104 -5.70 -18.11 2.13
N ASP A 105 -5.62 -18.56 3.38
CA ASP A 105 -6.60 -19.47 3.99
C ASP A 105 -7.58 -18.74 4.90
N ALA A 106 -7.47 -17.41 5.01
CA ALA A 106 -8.28 -16.62 5.93
C ALA A 106 -9.66 -16.29 5.33
N ASP A 107 -10.65 -16.14 6.21
CA ASP A 107 -11.99 -15.71 5.81
C ASP A 107 -12.00 -14.22 5.51
N ILE A 108 -12.52 -13.85 4.35
CA ILE A 108 -12.58 -12.46 3.89
C ILE A 108 -13.72 -11.73 4.57
N ALA A 109 -13.44 -10.56 5.14
CA ALA A 109 -14.44 -9.67 5.73
C ALA A 109 -14.85 -8.56 4.76
N ASP A 110 -13.90 -7.98 4.01
CA ASP A 110 -14.17 -6.91 3.04
C ASP A 110 -13.08 -6.94 1.96
N ASP A 111 -13.47 -7.28 0.74
CA ASP A 111 -12.58 -7.40 -0.40
C ASP A 111 -12.75 -6.28 -1.44
N ARG A 112 -13.46 -5.22 -1.09
CA ARG A 112 -13.75 -4.13 -2.04
C ARG A 112 -12.48 -3.35 -2.38
N LEU A 113 -12.19 -3.23 -3.65
CA LEU A 113 -11.10 -2.44 -4.21
C LEU A 113 -11.67 -1.38 -5.17
N GLY A 114 -10.89 -0.31 -5.39
CA GLY A 114 -11.30 0.78 -6.26
C GLY A 114 -12.30 1.73 -5.62
N MET A 115 -12.36 1.80 -4.30
CA MET A 115 -13.35 2.59 -3.57
C MET A 115 -12.71 3.46 -2.48
N ASN A 116 -13.38 4.54 -2.12
CA ASN A 116 -12.96 5.45 -1.06
C ASN A 116 -13.71 5.09 0.22
N ILE A 117 -13.21 4.11 0.96
CA ILE A 117 -13.94 3.47 2.07
C ILE A 117 -13.14 3.23 3.34
N SER A 118 -11.83 3.47 3.36
CA SER A 118 -10.98 3.18 4.51
C SER A 118 -10.83 4.37 5.45
N MET A 119 -10.14 4.15 6.56
CA MET A 119 -9.69 5.20 7.48
C MET A 119 -8.27 5.61 7.12
N SER A 120 -8.06 6.14 5.93
CA SER A 120 -6.81 6.63 5.35
C SER A 120 -5.89 5.56 4.75
N CYS A 121 -5.99 4.31 5.15
CA CYS A 121 -5.13 3.24 4.67
C CYS A 121 -5.37 2.91 3.19
N ILE A 122 -4.33 2.43 2.54
CA ILE A 122 -4.41 1.89 1.18
C ILE A 122 -4.54 0.38 1.28
N ARG A 123 -5.69 -0.13 0.83
CA ARG A 123 -5.99 -1.58 0.80
C ARG A 123 -5.70 -2.14 -0.57
N LEU A 124 -4.92 -3.20 -0.63
CA LEU A 124 -4.49 -3.87 -1.86
C LEU A 124 -4.95 -5.33 -1.87
N ALA A 125 -5.03 -5.91 -3.07
CA ALA A 125 -5.19 -7.36 -3.19
C ALA A 125 -4.04 -8.05 -2.45
N LEU A 126 -4.31 -9.25 -1.90
CA LEU A 126 -3.35 -10.00 -1.10
C LEU A 126 -1.99 -10.15 -1.78
N GLU A 127 -1.97 -10.57 -3.02
CA GLU A 127 -0.72 -10.80 -3.76
C GLU A 127 0.09 -9.52 -3.93
N HIS A 128 -0.56 -8.38 -4.11
CA HIS A 128 0.09 -7.08 -4.29
C HIS A 128 0.66 -6.53 -2.98
N ALA A 129 -0.12 -6.62 -1.90
CA ALA A 129 0.36 -6.23 -0.57
C ALA A 129 1.55 -7.09 -0.14
N ARG A 130 1.48 -8.40 -0.38
CA ARG A 130 2.57 -9.33 -0.08
C ARG A 130 3.83 -8.99 -0.87
N TRP A 131 3.71 -8.65 -2.15
CA TRP A 131 4.86 -8.30 -2.97
C TRP A 131 5.57 -7.04 -2.42
N ILE A 132 4.80 -6.01 -2.08
CA ILE A 132 5.35 -4.77 -1.50
C ILE A 132 6.04 -5.06 -0.17
N TYR A 133 5.37 -5.77 0.71
CA TYR A 133 5.91 -6.13 2.03
C TYR A 133 7.21 -6.92 1.91
N THR A 134 7.29 -7.84 0.96
CA THR A 134 8.44 -8.73 0.79
C THR A 134 9.61 -8.06 0.09
N ASN A 135 9.34 -7.17 -0.88
CA ASN A 135 10.36 -6.67 -1.81
C ASN A 135 10.76 -5.22 -1.61
N ILE A 136 9.88 -4.38 -1.07
CA ILE A 136 10.17 -2.94 -0.98
C ILE A 136 10.87 -2.62 0.35
N PRO A 137 12.12 -2.12 0.30
CA PRO A 137 12.87 -1.80 1.52
C PRO A 137 12.36 -0.54 2.20
N HIS A 138 12.65 -0.43 3.51
CA HIS A 138 12.39 0.78 4.28
C HIS A 138 13.12 1.97 3.66
N GLY A 139 12.48 3.14 3.68
CA GLY A 139 13.04 4.35 3.09
C GLY A 139 12.62 4.59 1.65
N THR A 140 11.86 3.66 1.05
CA THR A 140 11.34 3.84 -0.30
C THR A 140 10.31 4.97 -0.32
N ARG A 141 10.45 5.88 -1.28
CA ARG A 141 9.53 6.99 -1.49
C ARG A 141 8.17 6.48 -1.95
N LEU A 142 7.12 6.96 -1.28
CA LEU A 142 5.73 6.78 -1.69
C LEU A 142 5.15 8.15 -2.02
N VAL A 143 4.69 8.34 -3.23
CA VAL A 143 4.02 9.57 -3.66
C VAL A 143 2.54 9.28 -3.83
N VAL A 144 1.71 10.01 -3.07
CA VAL A 144 0.25 9.91 -3.15
C VAL A 144 -0.28 11.21 -3.74
N TYR A 145 -1.11 11.10 -4.76
CA TYR A 145 -1.69 12.27 -5.46
C TYR A 145 -3.07 11.93 -6.04
N GLU A 146 -3.76 12.96 -6.47
CA GLU A 146 -5.07 12.82 -7.12
C GLU A 146 -5.01 13.13 -8.60
#